data_101651172f7496cd62cbdacb8134c284
#
_entry.id   101651172f7496cd62cbdacb8134c284
#
_cell.length_a   1.000
_cell.length_b   1.000
_cell.length_c   1.000
_cell.angle_alpha   90.00
_cell.angle_beta   90.00
_cell.angle_gamma   90.00
#
_symmetry.space_group_name_H-M   'P 1'
#
loop_
_entity.id
_entity.type
_entity.pdbx_description
1 polymer ?
#
loop_
_entity_poly.entity_id
_entity_poly.type
_entity_poly.pdbx_seq_one_letter_code
_entity_poly.pdbx_strand_id
1 'polypeptide(L)'
;MSQVGLEHAANGYDTERYTRLRELAAEIVSKQSTLSEEEVQKSFAMQPGYITPKVDVRAAIIHDGKILLVKEESDGRWSLPGGWADVGDTPSQAIIREVREESGFDVRVRNVVGVYDANRVPNEEWMPFYHAYKLLFLCEILGGEARSSHETPDVGFFALDQLPPLSLFRTNRGIIEDAFEQAKNASKGTVFE
;
A
#
# COMPACT_ATOMS: atom_id res chain seq x y z
N MET A 1 20.18 1.09 -9.59
CA MET A 1 21.41 0.71 -10.35
C MET A 1 22.52 0.17 -9.44
N SER A 2 22.94 0.87 -8.39
CA SER A 2 24.02 0.39 -7.48
C SER A 2 23.73 -0.95 -6.80
N GLN A 3 22.49 -1.18 -6.33
CA GLN A 3 22.10 -2.45 -5.69
C GLN A 3 22.12 -3.63 -6.67
N VAL A 4 21.59 -3.44 -7.89
CA VAL A 4 21.69 -4.46 -8.95
C VAL A 4 23.16 -4.71 -9.34
N GLY A 5 23.94 -3.64 -9.42
CA GLY A 5 25.38 -3.75 -9.71
C GLY A 5 26.13 -4.52 -8.60
N LEU A 6 25.80 -4.32 -7.34
CA LEU A 6 26.37 -5.08 -6.23
C LEU A 6 26.03 -6.58 -6.28
N GLU A 7 24.80 -6.91 -6.61
CA GLU A 7 24.35 -8.30 -6.76
C GLU A 7 25.10 -9.06 -7.86
N HIS A 8 25.46 -8.36 -8.93
CA HIS A 8 26.14 -8.94 -10.10
C HIS A 8 27.59 -8.55 -10.21
N ALA A 9 28.18 -7.95 -9.17
CA ALA A 9 29.59 -7.55 -9.18
C ALA A 9 30.52 -8.75 -9.35
N ALA A 10 31.28 -8.76 -10.44
CA ALA A 10 32.17 -9.87 -10.79
C ALA A 10 33.59 -9.74 -10.19
N ASN A 11 33.91 -8.58 -9.63
CA ASN A 11 35.25 -8.27 -9.08
C ASN A 11 35.19 -7.19 -7.99
N GLY A 12 36.31 -7.01 -7.28
CA GLY A 12 36.39 -6.06 -6.18
C GLY A 12 36.25 -4.59 -6.60
N TYR A 13 36.66 -4.23 -7.81
CA TYR A 13 36.52 -2.85 -8.32
C TYR A 13 35.05 -2.49 -8.55
N ASP A 14 34.25 -3.40 -9.07
CA ASP A 14 32.83 -3.19 -9.27
C ASP A 14 32.10 -3.10 -7.92
N THR A 15 32.47 -3.97 -6.99
CA THR A 15 31.93 -3.93 -5.62
C THR A 15 32.19 -2.58 -4.96
N GLU A 16 33.42 -2.07 -5.03
CA GLU A 16 33.82 -0.78 -4.46
C GLU A 16 33.04 0.37 -5.10
N ARG A 17 32.96 0.40 -6.45
CA ARG A 17 32.25 1.45 -7.18
C ARG A 17 30.76 1.48 -6.86
N TYR A 18 30.09 0.32 -6.88
CA TYR A 18 28.66 0.26 -6.59
C TYR A 18 28.35 0.54 -5.12
N THR A 19 29.25 0.15 -4.19
CA THR A 19 29.15 0.55 -2.79
C THR A 19 29.23 2.07 -2.65
N ARG A 20 30.22 2.69 -3.29
CA ARG A 20 30.37 4.15 -3.25
C ARG A 20 29.20 4.88 -3.88
N LEU A 21 28.62 4.39 -4.98
CA LEU A 21 27.41 4.95 -5.57
C LEU A 21 26.22 4.87 -4.64
N ARG A 22 26.06 3.78 -3.89
CA ARG A 22 25.00 3.62 -2.90
C ARG A 22 25.16 4.59 -1.73
N GLU A 23 26.38 4.78 -1.24
CA GLU A 23 26.69 5.77 -0.20
C GLU A 23 26.37 7.19 -0.65
N LEU A 24 26.80 7.60 -1.83
CA LEU A 24 26.49 8.92 -2.40
C LEU A 24 24.99 9.14 -2.55
N ALA A 25 24.26 8.11 -2.99
CA ALA A 25 22.80 8.20 -3.08
C ALA A 25 22.18 8.39 -1.67
N ALA A 26 22.67 7.69 -0.65
CA ALA A 26 22.19 7.86 0.72
C ALA A 26 22.49 9.26 1.25
N GLU A 27 23.66 9.79 1.00
CA GLU A 27 24.05 11.17 1.36
C GLU A 27 23.11 12.20 0.69
N ILE A 28 22.81 12.04 -0.59
CA ILE A 28 21.90 12.96 -1.31
C ILE A 28 20.49 12.91 -0.69
N VAL A 29 19.95 11.71 -0.48
CA VAL A 29 18.61 11.52 0.09
C VAL A 29 18.52 12.08 1.51
N SER A 30 19.53 11.84 2.37
CA SER A 30 19.53 12.37 3.74
C SER A 30 19.51 13.90 3.78
N LYS A 31 20.15 14.58 2.82
CA LYS A 31 20.13 16.04 2.71
C LYS A 31 18.78 16.61 2.24
N GLN A 32 17.94 15.80 1.64
CA GLN A 32 16.63 16.19 1.11
C GLN A 32 15.43 15.63 1.89
N SER A 33 15.70 14.90 2.99
CA SER A 33 14.68 14.29 3.84
C SER A 33 14.97 14.56 5.32
N THR A 34 14.06 14.14 6.19
CA THR A 34 14.26 14.21 7.66
C THR A 34 15.08 13.03 8.22
N LEU A 35 15.49 12.11 7.36
CA LEU A 35 16.19 10.88 7.76
C LEU A 35 17.72 11.09 7.78
N SER A 36 18.35 10.43 8.73
CA SER A 36 19.82 10.36 8.78
C SER A 36 20.37 9.50 7.62
N GLU A 37 21.61 9.73 7.24
CA GLU A 37 22.28 8.92 6.23
C GLU A 37 22.32 7.43 6.60
N GLU A 38 22.48 7.10 7.89
CA GLU A 38 22.47 5.73 8.39
C GLU A 38 21.12 5.03 8.19
N GLU A 39 20.01 5.74 8.44
CA GLU A 39 18.66 5.21 8.20
C GLU A 39 18.41 4.96 6.72
N VAL A 40 18.86 5.87 5.86
CA VAL A 40 18.79 5.69 4.40
C VAL A 40 19.61 4.50 3.93
N GLN A 41 20.86 4.37 4.42
CA GLN A 41 21.72 3.24 4.08
C GLN A 41 21.11 1.90 4.54
N LYS A 42 20.56 1.84 5.75
CA LYS A 42 19.83 0.65 6.24
C LYS A 42 18.65 0.30 5.33
N SER A 43 17.85 1.29 4.94
CA SER A 43 16.73 1.08 4.03
C SER A 43 17.18 0.50 2.68
N PHE A 44 18.26 1.02 2.09
CA PHE A 44 18.81 0.47 0.87
C PHE A 44 19.32 -0.97 1.04
N ALA A 45 19.94 -1.28 2.18
CA ALA A 45 20.44 -2.62 2.46
C ALA A 45 19.32 -3.67 2.63
N MET A 46 18.11 -3.25 3.03
CA MET A 46 16.94 -4.13 3.15
C MET A 46 16.37 -4.59 1.81
N GLN A 47 16.82 -4.03 0.69
CA GLN A 47 16.35 -4.37 -0.66
C GLN A 47 17.53 -4.76 -1.56
N PRO A 48 18.12 -5.96 -1.36
CA PRO A 48 19.24 -6.42 -2.22
C PRO A 48 18.74 -6.78 -3.63
N GLY A 49 19.63 -6.74 -4.58
CA GLY A 49 19.38 -7.20 -5.95
C GLY A 49 18.53 -6.25 -6.78
N TYR A 50 17.68 -6.82 -7.63
CA TYR A 50 16.80 -6.06 -8.50
C TYR A 50 15.60 -5.52 -7.73
N ILE A 51 15.55 -4.20 -7.56
CA ILE A 51 14.45 -3.54 -6.85
C ILE A 51 13.22 -3.48 -7.75
N THR A 52 12.13 -4.06 -7.26
CA THR A 52 10.81 -3.97 -7.91
C THR A 52 9.85 -3.17 -7.01
N PRO A 53 8.79 -2.57 -7.57
CA PRO A 53 7.72 -2.03 -6.76
C PRO A 53 7.13 -3.09 -5.84
N LYS A 54 6.84 -2.74 -4.61
CA LYS A 54 6.06 -3.57 -3.70
C LYS A 54 4.59 -3.58 -4.13
N VAL A 55 3.87 -4.60 -3.72
CA VAL A 55 2.43 -4.71 -4.00
C VAL A 55 1.66 -4.48 -2.71
N ASP A 56 0.86 -3.42 -2.70
CA ASP A 56 -0.10 -3.08 -1.63
C ASP A 56 -1.51 -3.44 -2.11
N VAL A 57 -2.22 -4.28 -1.36
CA VAL A 57 -3.59 -4.70 -1.69
C VAL A 57 -4.59 -4.01 -0.77
N ARG A 58 -5.68 -3.45 -1.34
CA ARG A 58 -6.73 -2.77 -0.57
C ARG A 58 -8.11 -3.28 -0.98
N ALA A 59 -9.02 -3.40 0.00
CA ALA A 59 -10.41 -3.80 -0.23
C ALA A 59 -11.36 -2.62 -0.13
N ALA A 60 -12.14 -2.40 -1.19
CA ALA A 60 -13.34 -1.59 -1.15
C ALA A 60 -14.53 -2.49 -0.86
N ILE A 61 -15.12 -2.33 0.31
CA ILE A 61 -16.29 -3.08 0.76
C ILE A 61 -17.41 -2.07 0.97
N ILE A 62 -18.42 -2.10 0.10
CA ILE A 62 -19.55 -1.17 0.14
C ILE A 62 -20.79 -1.93 0.56
N HIS A 63 -21.39 -1.49 1.66
CA HIS A 63 -22.62 -2.04 2.23
C HIS A 63 -23.57 -0.90 2.58
N ASP A 64 -24.84 -0.99 2.15
CA ASP A 64 -25.87 0.04 2.37
C ASP A 64 -25.41 1.48 2.00
N GLY A 65 -24.69 1.62 0.89
CA GLY A 65 -24.20 2.91 0.40
C GLY A 65 -23.06 3.52 1.21
N LYS A 66 -22.43 2.75 2.11
CA LYS A 66 -21.29 3.14 2.93
C LYS A 66 -20.09 2.24 2.67
N ILE A 67 -18.89 2.80 2.80
CA ILE A 67 -17.64 2.06 2.64
C ILE A 67 -17.07 1.66 4.00
N LEU A 68 -16.56 0.43 4.10
CA LEU A 68 -15.83 -0.06 5.27
C LEU A 68 -14.45 0.59 5.31
N LEU A 69 -14.12 1.16 6.45
CA LEU A 69 -12.78 1.63 6.78
C LEU A 69 -12.34 1.05 8.12
N VAL A 70 -11.04 0.93 8.28
CA VAL A 70 -10.37 0.55 9.52
C VAL A 70 -9.53 1.72 10.01
N LYS A 71 -9.42 1.88 11.33
CA LYS A 71 -8.61 2.93 11.93
C LYS A 71 -7.22 2.39 12.20
N GLU A 72 -6.21 3.04 11.66
CA GLU A 72 -4.81 2.65 11.81
C GLU A 72 -4.28 3.03 13.20
N GLU A 73 -3.65 2.09 13.89
CA GLU A 73 -2.97 2.38 15.18
C GLU A 73 -1.81 3.37 14.99
N SER A 74 -1.11 3.29 13.86
CA SER A 74 0.13 4.03 13.61
C SER A 74 -0.04 5.55 13.49
N ASP A 75 -1.18 6.04 12.95
CA ASP A 75 -1.43 7.46 12.73
C ASP A 75 -2.81 7.94 13.23
N GLY A 76 -3.63 7.02 13.76
CA GLY A 76 -4.97 7.29 14.26
C GLY A 76 -5.99 7.68 13.19
N ARG A 77 -5.65 7.54 11.91
CA ARG A 77 -6.50 7.88 10.76
C ARG A 77 -7.12 6.63 10.15
N TRP A 78 -8.03 6.82 9.21
CA TRP A 78 -8.80 5.74 8.61
C TRP A 78 -8.29 5.36 7.22
N SER A 79 -8.30 4.08 6.91
CA SER A 79 -7.92 3.54 5.61
C SER A 79 -8.86 2.45 5.14
N LEU A 80 -8.79 2.12 3.85
CA LEU A 80 -9.32 0.86 3.35
C LEU A 80 -8.54 -0.30 3.96
N PRO A 81 -9.21 -1.38 4.42
CA PRO A 81 -8.51 -2.56 4.93
C PRO A 81 -7.57 -3.15 3.86
N GLY A 82 -6.42 -3.62 4.29
CA GLY A 82 -5.40 -4.19 3.42
C GLY A 82 -3.97 -3.75 3.76
N GLY A 83 -3.00 -4.41 3.16
CA GLY A 83 -1.58 -4.22 3.45
C GLY A 83 -0.68 -4.73 2.33
N TRP A 84 0.55 -5.07 2.69
CA TRP A 84 1.51 -5.65 1.76
C TRP A 84 1.12 -7.08 1.41
N ALA A 85 1.13 -7.41 0.11
CA ALA A 85 0.97 -8.80 -0.31
C ALA A 85 2.21 -9.62 0.05
N ASP A 86 2.02 -10.78 0.68
CA ASP A 86 3.09 -11.68 1.04
C ASP A 86 3.56 -12.51 -0.17
N VAL A 87 4.84 -12.88 -0.14
CA VAL A 87 5.42 -13.76 -1.16
C VAL A 87 4.76 -15.14 -1.08
N GLY A 88 4.17 -15.57 -2.19
CA GLY A 88 3.46 -16.85 -2.29
C GLY A 88 1.94 -16.71 -2.28
N ASP A 89 1.38 -15.60 -1.81
CA ASP A 89 -0.04 -15.31 -1.92
C ASP A 89 -0.41 -14.83 -3.33
N THR A 90 -1.58 -15.25 -3.80
CA THR A 90 -2.22 -14.50 -4.89
C THR A 90 -2.79 -13.18 -4.34
N PRO A 91 -2.90 -12.11 -5.15
CA PRO A 91 -3.46 -10.85 -4.67
C PRO A 91 -4.85 -10.99 -4.03
N SER A 92 -5.67 -11.92 -4.54
CA SER A 92 -6.99 -12.21 -3.96
C SER A 92 -6.91 -12.90 -2.60
N GLN A 93 -5.94 -13.80 -2.41
CA GLN A 93 -5.73 -14.45 -1.10
C GLN A 93 -5.24 -13.44 -0.07
N ALA A 94 -4.24 -12.61 -0.47
CA ALA A 94 -3.72 -11.56 0.39
C ALA A 94 -4.85 -10.63 0.90
N ILE A 95 -5.67 -10.09 0.00
CA ILE A 95 -6.71 -9.14 0.42
C ILE A 95 -7.83 -9.78 1.25
N ILE A 96 -8.19 -11.04 0.99
CA ILE A 96 -9.19 -11.74 1.81
C ILE A 96 -8.66 -11.96 3.24
N ARG A 97 -7.39 -12.33 3.38
CA ARG A 97 -6.73 -12.49 4.68
C ARG A 97 -6.68 -11.16 5.43
N GLU A 98 -6.19 -10.09 4.80
CA GLU A 98 -6.09 -8.75 5.41
C GLU A 98 -7.46 -8.27 5.92
N VAL A 99 -8.51 -8.36 5.10
CA VAL A 99 -9.87 -7.96 5.53
C VAL A 99 -10.32 -8.74 6.76
N ARG A 100 -10.05 -10.05 6.79
CA ARG A 100 -10.42 -10.89 7.94
C ARG A 100 -9.67 -10.49 9.20
N GLU A 101 -8.37 -10.25 9.09
CA GLU A 101 -7.49 -9.90 10.21
C GLU A 101 -7.80 -8.49 10.76
N GLU A 102 -8.01 -7.51 9.88
CA GLU A 102 -8.17 -6.13 10.27
C GLU A 102 -9.61 -5.72 10.62
N SER A 103 -10.62 -6.37 10.02
CA SER A 103 -12.01 -5.96 10.20
C SER A 103 -12.94 -7.03 10.75
N GLY A 104 -12.52 -8.30 10.74
CA GLY A 104 -13.34 -9.44 11.19
C GLY A 104 -14.36 -9.94 10.17
N PHE A 105 -14.48 -9.32 9.00
CA PHE A 105 -15.41 -9.76 7.96
C PHE A 105 -14.81 -10.84 7.07
N ASP A 106 -15.64 -11.79 6.66
CA ASP A 106 -15.37 -12.73 5.59
C ASP A 106 -15.86 -12.15 4.27
N VAL A 107 -14.97 -12.11 3.27
CA VAL A 107 -15.29 -11.49 1.99
C VAL A 107 -14.92 -12.37 0.81
N ARG A 108 -15.51 -12.08 -0.35
CA ARG A 108 -15.04 -12.53 -1.64
C ARG A 108 -14.66 -11.36 -2.53
N VAL A 109 -13.61 -11.52 -3.30
CA VAL A 109 -13.22 -10.57 -4.34
C VAL A 109 -14.18 -10.68 -5.52
N ARG A 110 -14.67 -9.53 -6.00
CA ARG A 110 -15.57 -9.44 -7.18
C ARG A 110 -14.77 -9.09 -8.43
N ASN A 111 -13.99 -8.02 -8.36
CA ASN A 111 -13.18 -7.52 -9.46
C ASN A 111 -12.10 -6.56 -8.95
N VAL A 112 -11.18 -6.20 -9.83
CA VAL A 112 -10.20 -5.14 -9.59
C VAL A 112 -10.83 -3.80 -9.96
N VAL A 113 -10.88 -2.88 -9.00
CA VAL A 113 -11.34 -1.49 -9.22
C VAL A 113 -10.27 -0.70 -9.94
N GLY A 114 -9.02 -0.78 -9.47
CA GLY A 114 -7.92 -0.08 -10.07
C GLY A 114 -6.56 -0.59 -9.64
N VAL A 115 -5.56 -0.20 -10.43
CA VAL A 115 -4.14 -0.35 -10.15
C VAL A 115 -3.54 1.05 -10.16
N TYR A 116 -2.97 1.47 -9.03
CA TYR A 116 -2.48 2.83 -8.82
C TYR A 116 -1.00 2.82 -8.45
N ASP A 117 -0.26 3.80 -8.97
CA ASP A 117 1.07 4.11 -8.45
C ASP A 117 0.92 4.85 -7.12
N ALA A 118 1.25 4.18 -6.01
CA ALA A 118 1.09 4.74 -4.68
C ALA A 118 1.95 6.01 -4.44
N ASN A 119 2.99 6.22 -5.25
CA ASN A 119 3.90 7.36 -5.13
C ASN A 119 3.45 8.58 -5.95
N ARG A 120 2.47 8.44 -6.85
CA ARG A 120 1.92 9.55 -7.64
C ARG A 120 0.77 10.29 -6.98
N VAL A 121 0.26 9.78 -5.87
CA VAL A 121 -0.79 10.48 -5.13
C VAL A 121 -0.19 11.76 -4.53
N PRO A 122 -0.75 12.95 -4.85
CA PRO A 122 -0.31 14.21 -4.27
C PRO A 122 -0.54 14.18 -2.76
N ASN A 123 0.51 14.00 -2.01
CA ASN A 123 0.40 13.96 -0.57
C ASN A 123 1.75 14.41 0.03
N GLU A 124 1.70 15.20 1.09
CA GLU A 124 2.88 15.68 1.81
C GLU A 124 3.58 14.56 2.60
N GLU A 125 2.92 13.41 2.76
CA GLU A 125 3.44 12.21 3.44
C GLU A 125 4.05 11.25 2.43
N TRP A 126 5.06 11.70 1.70
CA TRP A 126 5.76 10.90 0.71
C TRP A 126 6.53 9.74 1.36
N MET A 127 6.41 8.51 0.82
CA MET A 127 7.29 7.39 1.20
C MET A 127 8.59 7.45 0.40
N PRO A 128 9.69 7.91 0.99
CA PRO A 128 10.91 8.17 0.24
C PRO A 128 11.63 6.90 -0.26
N PHE A 129 11.31 5.72 0.26
CA PHE A 129 12.13 4.52 0.07
C PHE A 129 11.44 3.35 -0.64
N TYR A 130 10.13 3.42 -0.86
CA TYR A 130 9.39 2.36 -1.52
C TYR A 130 8.64 2.90 -2.72
N HIS A 131 8.83 2.26 -3.86
CA HIS A 131 7.86 2.34 -4.93
C HIS A 131 6.85 1.22 -4.72
N ALA A 132 5.58 1.51 -4.80
CA ALA A 132 4.53 0.52 -4.61
C ALA A 132 3.42 0.69 -5.64
N TYR A 133 2.89 -0.44 -6.10
CA TYR A 133 1.61 -0.48 -6.79
C TYR A 133 0.52 -0.88 -5.82
N LYS A 134 -0.55 -0.11 -5.83
CA LYS A 134 -1.74 -0.35 -5.02
C LYS A 134 -2.81 -1.00 -5.87
N LEU A 135 -3.20 -2.22 -5.50
CA LEU A 135 -4.27 -2.97 -6.14
C LEU A 135 -5.54 -2.81 -5.30
N LEU A 136 -6.53 -2.12 -5.84
CA LEU A 136 -7.82 -1.94 -5.18
C LEU A 136 -8.82 -2.97 -5.69
N PHE A 137 -9.36 -3.77 -4.78
CA PHE A 137 -10.36 -4.81 -5.06
C PHE A 137 -11.73 -4.38 -4.56
N LEU A 138 -12.77 -4.55 -5.38
CA LEU A 138 -14.15 -4.53 -4.91
C LEU A 138 -14.46 -5.88 -4.29
N CYS A 139 -14.83 -5.87 -3.00
CA CYS A 139 -15.15 -7.07 -2.25
C CYS A 139 -16.60 -7.06 -1.73
N GLU A 140 -17.16 -8.24 -1.56
CA GLU A 140 -18.51 -8.46 -1.05
C GLU A 140 -18.44 -9.25 0.25
N ILE A 141 -19.18 -8.81 1.27
CA ILE A 141 -19.27 -9.51 2.56
C ILE A 141 -20.05 -10.82 2.37
N LEU A 142 -19.46 -11.89 2.87
CA LEU A 142 -20.07 -13.22 2.96
C LEU A 142 -20.55 -13.54 4.38
N GLY A 143 -19.94 -12.92 5.39
CA GLY A 143 -20.21 -13.16 6.79
C GLY A 143 -19.21 -12.45 7.69
N GLY A 144 -19.15 -12.87 8.95
CA GLY A 144 -18.34 -12.22 9.97
C GLY A 144 -19.04 -11.02 10.59
N GLU A 145 -18.37 -10.36 11.51
CA GLU A 145 -18.84 -9.16 12.18
C GLU A 145 -17.68 -8.19 12.38
N ALA A 146 -17.97 -6.90 12.49
CA ALA A 146 -16.95 -5.89 12.72
C ALA A 146 -16.19 -6.18 14.02
N ARG A 147 -14.89 -6.38 13.92
CA ARG A 147 -14.00 -6.64 15.04
C ARG A 147 -12.68 -5.92 14.84
N SER A 148 -12.28 -5.15 15.85
CA SER A 148 -10.97 -4.52 15.89
C SER A 148 -9.85 -5.55 16.08
N SER A 149 -8.65 -5.18 15.63
CA SER A 149 -7.41 -5.91 15.85
C SER A 149 -6.41 -5.05 16.62
N HIS A 150 -5.21 -5.60 16.85
CA HIS A 150 -4.13 -4.82 17.45
C HIS A 150 -3.65 -3.69 16.53
N GLU A 151 -3.65 -3.92 15.23
CA GLU A 151 -3.19 -2.94 14.23
C GLU A 151 -4.30 -1.96 13.84
N THR A 152 -5.56 -2.40 13.95
CA THR A 152 -6.74 -1.62 13.59
C THR A 152 -7.73 -1.58 14.77
N PRO A 153 -7.56 -0.63 15.72
CA PRO A 153 -8.35 -0.54 16.94
C PRO A 153 -9.82 -0.19 16.73
N ASP A 154 -10.21 0.24 15.52
CA ASP A 154 -11.60 0.60 15.23
C ASP A 154 -11.98 0.26 13.79
N VAL A 155 -13.25 -0.11 13.56
CA VAL A 155 -13.80 -0.54 12.27
C VAL A 155 -15.16 0.12 12.08
N GLY A 156 -15.41 0.74 10.93
CA GLY A 156 -16.67 1.44 10.70
C GLY A 156 -17.05 1.59 9.22
N PHE A 157 -18.34 1.84 8.98
CA PHE A 157 -18.90 2.14 7.67
C PHE A 157 -19.20 3.63 7.54
N PHE A 158 -18.71 4.26 6.47
CA PHE A 158 -18.83 5.70 6.25
C PHE A 158 -19.44 6.02 4.89
N ALA A 159 -20.33 7.01 4.87
CA ALA A 159 -20.83 7.54 3.62
C ALA A 159 -19.74 8.38 2.92
N LEU A 160 -19.79 8.46 1.59
CA LEU A 160 -18.78 9.17 0.79
C LEU A 160 -18.67 10.66 1.14
N ASP A 161 -19.75 11.28 1.56
CA ASP A 161 -19.81 12.68 2.01
C ASP A 161 -19.46 12.89 3.48
N GLN A 162 -19.27 11.80 4.25
CA GLN A 162 -18.96 11.81 5.68
C GLN A 162 -17.72 10.97 6.00
N LEU A 163 -16.72 10.99 5.10
CA LEU A 163 -15.46 10.28 5.34
C LEU A 163 -14.71 10.90 6.52
N PRO A 164 -14.18 10.08 7.43
CA PRO A 164 -13.31 10.56 8.52
C PRO A 164 -11.95 11.00 7.97
N PRO A 165 -11.06 11.56 8.81
CA PRO A 165 -9.68 11.85 8.41
C PRO A 165 -8.99 10.59 7.89
N LEU A 166 -8.57 10.60 6.62
CA LEU A 166 -7.96 9.45 5.95
C LEU A 166 -6.44 9.41 6.17
N SER A 167 -5.90 8.20 6.31
CA SER A 167 -4.47 7.90 6.19
C SER A 167 -4.08 8.02 4.71
N LEU A 168 -3.68 9.23 4.29
CA LEU A 168 -3.51 9.60 2.88
C LEU A 168 -2.49 8.74 2.15
N PHE A 169 -1.48 8.25 2.89
CA PHE A 169 -0.52 7.30 2.35
C PHE A 169 -1.17 5.96 1.96
N ARG A 170 -2.15 5.49 2.75
CA ARG A 170 -2.84 4.22 2.52
C ARG A 170 -4.05 4.38 1.63
N THR A 171 -4.82 5.44 1.86
CA THR A 171 -6.13 5.63 1.21
C THR A 171 -6.38 7.11 0.99
N ASN A 172 -6.75 7.50 -0.22
CA ASN A 172 -7.21 8.82 -0.53
C ASN A 172 -8.68 8.80 -1.02
N ARG A 173 -9.29 9.97 -1.09
CA ARG A 173 -10.69 10.11 -1.50
C ARG A 173 -10.93 9.60 -2.94
N GLY A 174 -10.00 9.83 -3.86
CA GLY A 174 -10.16 9.47 -5.28
C GLY A 174 -10.32 7.97 -5.47
N ILE A 175 -9.52 7.13 -4.81
CA ILE A 175 -9.66 5.67 -4.91
C ILE A 175 -10.97 5.16 -4.29
N ILE A 176 -11.50 5.85 -3.27
CA ILE A 176 -12.81 5.55 -2.69
C ILE A 176 -13.93 5.91 -3.68
N GLU A 177 -13.84 7.05 -4.35
CA GLU A 177 -14.79 7.47 -5.38
C GLU A 177 -14.81 6.48 -6.55
N ASP A 178 -13.65 6.04 -7.02
CA ASP A 178 -13.55 4.99 -8.05
C ASP A 178 -14.25 3.70 -7.62
N ALA A 179 -14.11 3.30 -6.36
CA ALA A 179 -14.78 2.13 -5.81
C ALA A 179 -16.30 2.28 -5.79
N PHE A 180 -16.83 3.44 -5.38
CA PHE A 180 -18.27 3.71 -5.43
C PHE A 180 -18.83 3.71 -6.86
N GLU A 181 -18.08 4.26 -7.80
CA GLU A 181 -18.48 4.23 -9.21
C GLU A 181 -18.49 2.82 -9.77
N GLN A 182 -17.47 2.01 -9.45
CA GLN A 182 -17.39 0.62 -9.87
C GLN A 182 -18.53 -0.22 -9.28
N ALA A 183 -18.88 0.02 -8.01
CA ALA A 183 -20.00 -0.66 -7.36
C ALA A 183 -21.37 -0.33 -7.98
N LYS A 184 -21.54 0.91 -8.46
CA LYS A 184 -22.77 1.37 -9.16
C LYS A 184 -22.84 0.88 -10.60
N ASN A 185 -21.71 0.73 -11.26
CA ASN A 185 -21.62 0.36 -12.67
C ASN A 185 -20.65 -0.81 -12.88
N ALA A 186 -21.20 -2.02 -12.87
CA ALA A 186 -20.41 -3.25 -13.04
C ALA A 186 -19.68 -3.34 -14.41
N SER A 187 -20.08 -2.52 -15.39
CA SER A 187 -19.40 -2.45 -16.70
C SER A 187 -18.28 -1.42 -16.77
N LYS A 188 -18.06 -0.64 -15.72
CA LYS A 188 -16.90 0.27 -15.63
C LYS A 188 -15.60 -0.57 -15.71
N GLY A 189 -14.72 -0.20 -16.61
CA GLY A 189 -13.41 -0.82 -16.72
C GLY A 189 -12.54 -0.56 -15.46
N THR A 190 -11.55 -1.40 -15.25
CA THR A 190 -10.52 -1.18 -14.21
C THR A 190 -9.79 0.13 -14.47
N VAL A 191 -9.62 0.95 -13.44
CA VAL A 191 -8.81 2.17 -13.50
C VAL A 191 -7.32 1.81 -13.42
N PHE A 192 -6.51 2.39 -14.27
CA PHE A 192 -5.04 2.28 -14.17
C PHE A 192 -4.39 3.49 -14.82
N GLU A 193 -3.16 3.78 -14.41
CA GLU A 193 -2.32 4.89 -14.89
C GLU A 193 -1.35 4.45 -15.99
#